data_9804c1781df5f034de99c5ebc719b80d
#
_entry.id   9804c1781df5f034de99c5ebc719b80d
#
_cell.length_a   1.000
_cell.length_b   1.000
_cell.length_c   1.000
_cell.angle_alpha   90.00
_cell.angle_beta   90.00
_cell.angle_gamma   90.00
#
_symmetry.space_group_name_H-M   'P 1'
#
loop_
_entity.id
_entity.type
_entity.pdbx_description
1 polymer ?
#
loop_
_entity_poly.entity_id
_entity_poly.type
_entity_poly.pdbx_seq_one_letter_code
_entity_poly.pdbx_strand_id
1 'polypeptide(L)'
;MIRFVEKKDIKEITALYNKYIVEGVETFETEMLTEKQMADRVEHIAARCPYFVAEEDGHVAGICYAHPWKERAAYCNTYETTIYLSPDFTHRGLGTSLMRRLIAECRQRGYKVLIACITGCNEASIELHRKLGFSQASHFHDVGYKLGRWLDVVDFELKLD
;
A
#
# COMPACT_ATOMS: atom_id res chain seq x y z
N MET A 1 11.51 -3.31 -13.21
CA MET A 1 12.14 -4.27 -12.25
C MET A 1 11.54 -4.07 -10.87
N ILE A 2 11.22 -5.18 -10.15
CA ILE A 2 10.72 -5.11 -8.76
C ILE A 2 11.82 -5.58 -7.81
N ARG A 3 12.16 -4.75 -6.84
CA ARG A 3 13.23 -4.98 -5.87
C ARG A 3 12.85 -4.42 -4.49
N PHE A 4 13.61 -4.78 -3.47
CA PHE A 4 13.47 -4.14 -2.17
C PHE A 4 13.79 -2.65 -2.24
N VAL A 5 13.16 -1.88 -1.36
CA VAL A 5 13.39 -0.43 -1.23
C VAL A 5 14.83 -0.14 -0.81
N GLU A 6 15.40 0.94 -1.34
CA GLU A 6 16.72 1.44 -1.02
C GLU A 6 16.66 2.92 -0.60
N LYS A 7 17.70 3.40 0.07
CA LYS A 7 17.76 4.82 0.50
C LYS A 7 17.64 5.82 -0.65
N LYS A 8 18.15 5.47 -1.83
CA LYS A 8 18.04 6.33 -3.03
C LYS A 8 16.61 6.59 -3.47
N ASP A 9 15.67 5.73 -3.10
CA ASP A 9 14.27 5.81 -3.54
C ASP A 9 13.46 6.83 -2.75
N ILE A 10 13.93 7.24 -1.58
CA ILE A 10 13.16 8.06 -0.63
C ILE A 10 12.61 9.34 -1.26
N LYS A 11 13.42 10.03 -2.05
CA LYS A 11 13.00 11.27 -2.70
C LYS A 11 11.78 11.06 -3.63
N GLU A 12 11.84 10.03 -4.47
CA GLU A 12 10.76 9.74 -5.42
C GLU A 12 9.54 9.13 -4.71
N ILE A 13 9.75 8.30 -3.68
CA ILE A 13 8.65 7.78 -2.83
C ILE A 13 7.92 8.94 -2.15
N THR A 14 8.67 9.91 -1.60
CA THR A 14 8.09 11.09 -0.95
C THR A 14 7.24 11.90 -1.94
N ALA A 15 7.76 12.15 -3.13
CA ALA A 15 7.04 12.88 -4.17
C ALA A 15 5.77 12.14 -4.61
N LEU A 16 5.86 10.83 -4.83
CA LEU A 16 4.72 9.98 -5.19
C LEU A 16 3.63 10.01 -4.13
N TYR A 17 3.99 9.79 -2.87
CA TYR A 17 3.02 9.75 -1.78
C TYR A 17 2.39 11.11 -1.51
N ASN A 18 3.18 12.17 -1.51
CA ASN A 18 2.66 13.54 -1.33
C ASN A 18 1.68 13.95 -2.43
N LYS A 19 1.86 13.47 -3.65
CA LYS A 19 0.89 13.68 -4.72
C LYS A 19 -0.49 13.10 -4.34
N TYR A 20 -0.53 11.89 -3.81
CA TYR A 20 -1.76 11.27 -3.32
C TYR A 20 -2.34 11.99 -2.10
N ILE A 21 -1.49 12.52 -1.21
CA ILE A 21 -1.96 13.32 -0.06
C ILE A 21 -2.70 14.57 -0.54
N VAL A 22 -2.14 15.28 -1.51
CA VAL A 22 -2.67 16.58 -1.95
C VAL A 22 -3.84 16.44 -2.92
N GLU A 23 -3.74 15.52 -3.88
CA GLU A 23 -4.65 15.44 -5.02
C GLU A 23 -5.66 14.29 -4.93
N GLY A 24 -5.41 13.29 -4.07
CA GLY A 24 -6.17 12.04 -4.05
C GLY A 24 -6.89 11.76 -2.74
N VAL A 25 -7.73 10.74 -2.79
CA VAL A 25 -8.46 10.19 -1.64
C VAL A 25 -8.03 8.76 -1.30
N GLU A 26 -7.00 8.25 -1.97
CA GLU A 26 -6.43 6.90 -1.76
C GLU A 26 -5.73 6.79 -0.41
N THR A 27 -5.17 7.87 0.09
CA THR A 27 -4.72 8.01 1.48
C THR A 27 -5.55 9.06 2.20
N PHE A 28 -5.81 8.84 3.48
CA PHE A 28 -6.52 9.82 4.33
C PHE A 28 -5.58 10.80 5.04
N GLU A 29 -4.27 10.70 4.82
CA GLU A 29 -3.35 11.74 5.27
C GLU A 29 -3.63 13.04 4.50
N THR A 30 -3.50 14.18 5.19
CA THR A 30 -3.83 15.51 4.67
C THR A 30 -2.64 16.46 4.64
N GLU A 31 -1.58 16.14 5.38
CA GLU A 31 -0.35 16.95 5.46
C GLU A 31 0.80 16.24 4.74
N MET A 32 1.47 16.96 3.85
CA MET A 32 2.64 16.44 3.15
C MET A 32 3.76 16.05 4.11
N LEU A 33 4.48 15.00 3.75
CA LEU A 33 5.66 14.53 4.47
C LEU A 33 6.92 15.17 3.89
N THR A 34 7.88 15.44 4.78
CA THR A 34 9.25 15.73 4.36
C THR A 34 9.97 14.45 3.95
N GLU A 35 11.06 14.56 3.19
CA GLU A 35 11.89 13.40 2.85
C GLU A 35 12.44 12.71 4.11
N LYS A 36 12.78 13.47 5.16
CA LYS A 36 13.21 12.90 6.43
C LYS A 36 12.12 12.07 7.10
N GLN A 37 10.89 12.58 7.16
CA GLN A 37 9.75 11.85 7.72
C GLN A 37 9.46 10.57 6.93
N MET A 38 9.55 10.64 5.61
CA MET A 38 9.38 9.46 4.75
C MET A 38 10.52 8.46 4.95
N ALA A 39 11.77 8.93 5.04
CA ALA A 39 12.92 8.06 5.30
C ALA A 39 12.76 7.29 6.62
N ASP A 40 12.36 7.98 7.69
CA ASP A 40 12.13 7.37 9.00
C ASP A 40 11.01 6.31 8.92
N ARG A 41 9.92 6.62 8.21
CA ARG A 41 8.78 5.69 8.00
C ARG A 41 9.20 4.45 7.22
N VAL A 42 9.89 4.63 6.10
CA VAL A 42 10.36 3.52 5.25
C VAL A 42 11.35 2.64 6.02
N GLU A 43 12.31 3.24 6.72
CA GLU A 43 13.28 2.50 7.53
C GLU A 43 12.60 1.67 8.62
N HIS A 44 11.63 2.25 9.32
CA HIS A 44 10.87 1.56 10.36
C HIS A 44 10.11 0.34 9.81
N ILE A 45 9.46 0.47 8.66
CA ILE A 45 8.71 -0.61 8.03
C ILE A 45 9.68 -1.66 7.46
N ALA A 46 10.65 -1.25 6.67
CA ALA A 46 11.56 -2.15 5.95
C ALA A 46 12.49 -2.94 6.89
N ALA A 47 12.73 -2.45 8.11
CA ALA A 47 13.50 -3.19 9.11
C ALA A 47 12.87 -4.53 9.52
N ARG A 48 11.54 -4.67 9.38
CA ARG A 48 10.80 -5.85 9.85
C ARG A 48 9.86 -6.45 8.82
N CYS A 49 9.42 -5.66 7.86
CA CYS A 49 8.40 -6.05 6.89
C CYS A 49 8.88 -5.86 5.45
N PRO A 50 8.31 -6.59 4.50
CA PRO A 50 8.68 -6.42 3.10
C PRO A 50 8.21 -5.07 2.56
N TYR A 51 9.11 -4.37 1.90
CA TYR A 51 8.86 -3.10 1.23
C TYR A 51 9.49 -3.16 -0.17
N PHE A 52 8.68 -3.14 -1.21
CA PHE A 52 9.11 -3.25 -2.60
C PHE A 52 8.91 -1.96 -3.37
N VAL A 53 9.82 -1.74 -4.30
CA VAL A 53 9.77 -0.68 -5.30
C VAL A 53 9.73 -1.32 -6.68
N ALA A 54 8.85 -0.83 -7.53
CA ALA A 54 8.92 -1.07 -8.97
C ALA A 54 9.71 0.06 -9.61
N GLU A 55 10.81 -0.26 -10.25
CA GLU A 55 11.64 0.67 -10.98
C GLU A 55 11.43 0.46 -12.49
N GLU A 56 11.10 1.53 -13.20
CA GLU A 56 11.02 1.59 -14.66
C GLU A 56 11.77 2.81 -15.16
N ASP A 57 12.62 2.63 -16.15
CA ASP A 57 13.43 3.68 -16.77
C ASP A 57 14.25 4.50 -15.75
N GLY A 58 14.68 3.84 -14.67
CA GLY A 58 15.46 4.48 -13.59
C GLY A 58 14.63 5.29 -12.59
N HIS A 59 13.31 5.24 -12.66
CA HIS A 59 12.38 5.95 -11.79
C HIS A 59 11.51 5.01 -10.95
N VAL A 60 11.03 5.50 -9.82
CA VAL A 60 10.08 4.79 -8.97
C VAL A 60 8.70 4.83 -9.63
N ALA A 61 8.30 3.73 -10.24
CA ALA A 61 7.00 3.57 -10.90
C ALA A 61 5.89 3.17 -9.92
N GLY A 62 6.25 2.61 -8.78
CA GLY A 62 5.30 2.24 -7.74
C GLY A 62 5.98 1.62 -6.52
N ILE A 63 5.22 1.55 -5.45
CA ILE A 63 5.64 0.95 -4.17
C ILE A 63 4.56 0.04 -3.63
N CYS A 64 4.96 -1.00 -2.91
CA CYS A 64 4.07 -1.76 -2.05
C CYS A 64 4.80 -2.28 -0.83
N TYR A 65 4.09 -2.41 0.27
CA TYR A 65 4.64 -2.93 1.51
C TYR A 65 3.57 -3.55 2.40
N ALA A 66 4.02 -4.30 3.39
CA ALA A 66 3.17 -4.76 4.48
C ALA A 66 3.65 -4.15 5.79
N HIS A 67 2.74 -3.96 6.74
CA HIS A 67 3.04 -3.56 8.11
C HIS A 67 2.05 -4.23 9.07
N PRO A 68 2.35 -4.33 10.38
CA PRO A 68 1.42 -4.91 11.34
C PRO A 68 0.06 -4.22 11.28
N TRP A 69 -1.01 -5.02 11.23
CA TRP A 69 -2.37 -4.48 11.11
C TRP A 69 -2.82 -3.74 12.37
N LYS A 70 -2.65 -4.35 13.53
CA LYS A 70 -3.00 -3.78 14.84
C LYS A 70 -1.95 -4.13 15.88
N GLU A 71 -1.86 -3.30 16.94
CA GLU A 71 -0.76 -3.37 17.90
C GLU A 71 -0.87 -4.51 18.91
N ARG A 72 -2.10 -4.98 19.23
CA ARG A 72 -2.27 -6.03 20.23
C ARG A 72 -1.62 -7.33 19.81
N ALA A 73 -0.97 -8.01 20.76
CA ALA A 73 -0.13 -9.19 20.49
C ALA A 73 -0.82 -10.34 19.74
N ALA A 74 -2.12 -10.54 19.94
CA ALA A 74 -2.87 -11.58 19.24
C ALA A 74 -2.99 -11.36 17.73
N TYR A 75 -2.74 -10.14 17.24
CA TYR A 75 -2.74 -9.81 15.81
C TYR A 75 -1.38 -10.02 15.13
N CYS A 76 -0.40 -10.63 15.80
CA CYS A 76 0.99 -10.71 15.33
C CYS A 76 1.21 -11.42 13.99
N ASN A 77 0.22 -12.12 13.46
CA ASN A 77 0.29 -12.82 12.16
C ASN A 77 -0.58 -12.15 11.08
N THR A 78 -1.18 -11.01 11.37
CA THR A 78 -2.01 -10.23 10.43
C THR A 78 -1.31 -8.93 10.06
N TYR A 79 -1.22 -8.67 8.77
CA TYR A 79 -0.53 -7.52 8.22
C TYR A 79 -1.42 -6.75 7.26
N GLU A 80 -1.30 -5.43 7.28
CA GLU A 80 -1.95 -4.56 6.32
C GLU A 80 -1.03 -4.33 5.14
N THR A 81 -1.58 -4.39 3.93
CA THR A 81 -0.85 -4.11 2.69
C THR A 81 -1.17 -2.72 2.18
N THR A 82 -0.17 -2.09 1.60
CA THR A 82 -0.29 -0.78 0.96
C THR A 82 0.34 -0.83 -0.42
N ILE A 83 -0.30 -0.22 -1.39
CA ILE A 83 0.22 -0.07 -2.76
C ILE A 83 -0.11 1.33 -3.30
N TYR A 84 0.88 1.97 -3.89
CA TYR A 84 0.74 3.20 -4.66
C TYR A 84 1.50 3.11 -5.97
N LEU A 85 0.86 3.50 -7.06
CA LEU A 85 1.47 3.54 -8.39
C LEU A 85 1.59 4.97 -8.87
N SER A 86 2.69 5.28 -9.55
CA SER A 86 2.81 6.54 -10.26
C SER A 86 1.78 6.57 -11.40
N PRO A 87 0.99 7.65 -11.53
CA PRO A 87 0.03 7.78 -12.63
C PRO A 87 0.66 7.63 -14.02
N ASP A 88 1.94 7.96 -14.17
CA ASP A 88 2.67 7.88 -15.44
C ASP A 88 2.92 6.42 -15.89
N PHE A 89 2.80 5.47 -14.97
CA PHE A 89 3.09 4.05 -15.20
C PHE A 89 1.87 3.14 -14.98
N THR A 90 0.67 3.69 -14.95
CA THR A 90 -0.57 2.89 -14.78
C THR A 90 -0.92 2.10 -16.04
N HIS A 91 -1.81 1.12 -15.88
CA HIS A 91 -2.32 0.25 -16.97
C HIS A 91 -1.27 -0.67 -17.65
N ARG A 92 -0.13 -0.91 -16.98
CA ARG A 92 0.93 -1.82 -17.46
C ARG A 92 1.01 -3.14 -16.71
N GLY A 93 0.00 -3.46 -15.90
CA GLY A 93 0.03 -4.66 -15.05
C GLY A 93 0.97 -4.58 -13.86
N LEU A 94 1.55 -3.40 -13.61
CA LEU A 94 2.55 -3.18 -12.57
C LEU A 94 2.01 -3.43 -11.16
N GLY A 95 0.79 -2.97 -10.88
CA GLY A 95 0.14 -3.19 -9.60
C GLY A 95 -0.04 -4.68 -9.28
N THR A 96 -0.46 -5.46 -10.28
CA THR A 96 -0.59 -6.91 -10.15
C THR A 96 0.77 -7.56 -9.86
N SER A 97 1.81 -7.16 -10.56
CA SER A 97 3.16 -7.71 -10.39
C SER A 97 3.75 -7.37 -9.02
N LEU A 98 3.60 -6.11 -8.57
CA LEU A 98 4.02 -5.67 -7.24
C LEU A 98 3.31 -6.45 -6.13
N MET A 99 1.99 -6.55 -6.19
CA MET A 99 1.21 -7.24 -5.18
C MET A 99 1.47 -8.74 -5.15
N ARG A 100 1.66 -9.38 -6.30
CA ARG A 100 2.06 -10.80 -6.35
C ARG A 100 3.42 -11.02 -5.68
N ARG A 101 4.37 -10.12 -5.92
CA ARG A 101 5.68 -10.19 -5.27
C ARG A 101 5.57 -10.02 -3.75
N LEU A 102 4.76 -9.05 -3.31
CA LEU A 102 4.51 -8.84 -1.89
C LEU A 102 3.84 -10.05 -1.23
N ILE A 103 2.78 -10.58 -1.83
CA ILE A 103 2.05 -11.76 -1.32
C ILE A 103 2.98 -12.97 -1.20
N ALA A 104 3.82 -13.21 -2.21
CA ALA A 104 4.79 -14.32 -2.18
C ALA A 104 5.77 -14.17 -1.02
N GLU A 105 6.32 -12.98 -0.82
CA GLU A 105 7.23 -12.67 0.29
C GLU A 105 6.54 -12.84 1.66
N CYS A 106 5.30 -12.36 1.79
CA CYS A 106 4.53 -12.51 3.02
C CYS A 106 4.28 -14.00 3.36
N ARG A 107 4.00 -14.84 2.35
CA ARG A 107 3.88 -16.29 2.55
C ARG A 107 5.19 -16.91 3.04
N GLN A 108 6.32 -16.55 2.44
CA GLN A 108 7.63 -17.05 2.85
C GLN A 108 7.97 -16.66 4.30
N ARG A 109 7.52 -15.51 4.74
CA ARG A 109 7.70 -15.04 6.13
C ARG A 109 6.72 -15.66 7.12
N GLY A 110 5.78 -16.48 6.64
CA GLY A 110 4.81 -17.15 7.51
C GLY A 110 3.67 -16.27 8.00
N TYR A 111 3.41 -15.14 7.33
CA TYR A 111 2.22 -14.32 7.62
C TYR A 111 0.95 -15.12 7.32
N LYS A 112 -0.11 -14.89 8.10
CA LYS A 112 -1.36 -15.67 7.98
C LYS A 112 -2.46 -14.96 7.23
N VAL A 113 -2.61 -13.65 7.45
CA VAL A 113 -3.68 -12.85 6.84
C VAL A 113 -3.12 -11.52 6.38
N LEU A 114 -3.51 -11.12 5.18
CA LEU A 114 -3.29 -9.77 4.66
C LEU A 114 -4.62 -9.02 4.60
N ILE A 115 -4.60 -7.78 5.06
CA ILE A 115 -5.73 -6.85 5.01
C ILE A 115 -5.36 -5.69 4.09
N ALA A 116 -6.24 -5.35 3.18
CA ALA A 116 -6.16 -4.14 2.37
C ALA A 116 -7.26 -3.18 2.78
N CYS A 117 -6.89 -2.00 3.26
CA CYS A 117 -7.80 -0.94 3.63
C CYS A 117 -7.93 0.02 2.44
N ILE A 118 -9.10 0.08 1.81
CA ILE A 118 -9.28 0.74 0.52
C ILE A 118 -10.39 1.79 0.63
N THR A 119 -10.14 3.00 0.11
CA THR A 119 -11.19 4.00 -0.03
C THR A 119 -12.30 3.47 -0.93
N GLY A 120 -13.55 3.58 -0.50
CA GLY A 120 -14.69 2.91 -1.15
C GLY A 120 -14.92 3.30 -2.61
N CYS A 121 -14.49 4.49 -3.03
CA CYS A 121 -14.57 4.94 -4.42
C CYS A 121 -13.35 4.55 -5.28
N ASN A 122 -12.33 3.93 -4.71
CA ASN A 122 -11.14 3.48 -5.44
C ASN A 122 -11.39 2.12 -6.10
N GLU A 123 -12.19 2.11 -7.16
CA GLU A 123 -12.59 0.88 -7.85
C GLU A 123 -11.41 0.14 -8.49
N ALA A 124 -10.41 0.86 -8.97
CA ALA A 124 -9.21 0.25 -9.56
C ALA A 124 -8.46 -0.62 -8.53
N SER A 125 -8.32 -0.14 -7.30
CA SER A 125 -7.70 -0.90 -6.21
C SER A 125 -8.58 -2.08 -5.77
N ILE A 126 -9.89 -1.86 -5.65
CA ILE A 126 -10.86 -2.92 -5.32
C ILE A 126 -10.77 -4.06 -6.33
N GLU A 127 -10.79 -3.73 -7.62
CA GLU A 127 -10.68 -4.72 -8.68
C GLU A 127 -9.34 -5.46 -8.67
N LEU A 128 -8.23 -4.74 -8.47
CA LEU A 128 -6.90 -5.33 -8.34
C LEU A 128 -6.88 -6.38 -7.21
N HIS A 129 -7.38 -6.03 -6.04
CA HIS A 129 -7.39 -6.92 -4.88
C HIS A 129 -8.30 -8.14 -5.10
N ARG A 130 -9.48 -7.96 -5.71
CA ARG A 130 -10.35 -9.09 -6.10
C ARG A 130 -9.64 -10.06 -7.05
N LYS A 131 -8.97 -9.55 -8.07
CA LYS A 131 -8.18 -10.39 -9.00
C LYS A 131 -7.05 -11.16 -8.33
N LEU A 132 -6.53 -10.65 -7.23
CA LEU A 132 -5.48 -11.31 -6.45
C LEU A 132 -6.02 -12.31 -5.41
N GLY A 133 -7.34 -12.48 -5.34
CA GLY A 133 -7.99 -13.43 -4.45
C GLY A 133 -8.43 -12.87 -3.10
N PHE A 134 -8.30 -11.56 -2.89
CA PHE A 134 -8.88 -10.90 -1.72
C PHE A 134 -10.41 -10.89 -1.81
N SER A 135 -11.06 -11.03 -0.68
CA SER A 135 -12.51 -10.87 -0.53
C SER A 135 -12.85 -9.73 0.43
N GLN A 136 -13.97 -9.08 0.17
CA GLN A 136 -14.41 -7.97 1.02
C GLN A 136 -14.82 -8.46 2.40
N ALA A 137 -14.26 -7.87 3.45
CA ALA A 137 -14.52 -8.21 4.84
C ALA A 137 -15.42 -7.18 5.54
N SER A 138 -15.36 -5.92 5.12
CA SER A 138 -16.11 -4.82 5.75
C SER A 138 -16.44 -3.71 4.76
N HIS A 139 -17.42 -2.89 5.16
CA HIS A 139 -17.73 -1.63 4.50
C HIS A 139 -18.17 -0.62 5.57
N PHE A 140 -17.37 0.42 5.76
CA PHE A 140 -17.68 1.52 6.65
C PHE A 140 -18.11 2.74 5.85
N HIS A 141 -19.19 3.39 6.26
CA HIS A 141 -19.78 4.51 5.54
C HIS A 141 -19.37 5.83 6.19
N ASP A 142 -18.98 6.81 5.37
CA ASP A 142 -18.68 8.19 5.76
C ASP A 142 -17.66 8.31 6.91
N VAL A 143 -16.70 7.41 6.99
CA VAL A 143 -15.71 7.37 8.07
C VAL A 143 -14.53 8.32 7.85
N GLY A 144 -14.35 8.83 6.63
CA GLY A 144 -13.31 9.81 6.30
C GLY A 144 -13.90 11.07 5.67
N TYR A 145 -13.23 12.20 5.87
CA TYR A 145 -13.57 13.45 5.20
C TYR A 145 -12.31 14.07 4.62
N LYS A 146 -12.27 14.20 3.30
CA LYS A 146 -11.11 14.74 2.58
C LYS A 146 -11.53 15.37 1.27
N LEU A 147 -10.88 16.45 0.87
CA LEU A 147 -11.17 17.19 -0.36
C LEU A 147 -12.66 17.55 -0.50
N GLY A 148 -13.29 17.96 0.63
CA GLY A 148 -14.69 18.41 0.65
C GLY A 148 -15.73 17.30 0.53
N ARG A 149 -15.37 16.04 0.72
CA ARG A 149 -16.30 14.90 0.58
C ARG A 149 -16.14 13.86 1.68
N TRP A 150 -17.26 13.26 2.06
CA TRP A 150 -17.29 12.08 2.93
C TRP A 150 -16.95 10.85 2.15
N LEU A 151 -16.15 9.96 2.77
CA LEU A 151 -15.57 8.80 2.12
C LEU A 151 -15.84 7.54 2.92
N ASP A 152 -16.20 6.48 2.20
CA ASP A 152 -16.30 5.14 2.74
C ASP A 152 -14.93 4.46 2.75
N VAL A 153 -14.78 3.46 3.61
CA VAL A 153 -13.65 2.54 3.62
C VAL A 153 -14.15 1.12 3.53
N VAL A 154 -13.56 0.36 2.64
CA VAL A 154 -13.80 -1.08 2.53
C VAL A 154 -12.51 -1.82 2.85
N ASP A 155 -12.60 -2.86 3.67
CA ASP A 155 -11.48 -3.75 3.94
C ASP A 155 -11.62 -5.02 3.13
N PHE A 156 -10.52 -5.45 2.55
CA PHE A 156 -10.39 -6.71 1.85
C PHE A 156 -9.39 -7.61 2.57
N GLU A 157 -9.63 -8.90 2.60
CA GLU A 157 -8.77 -9.86 3.28
C GLU A 157 -8.32 -10.99 2.36
N LEU A 158 -7.09 -11.46 2.59
CA LEU A 158 -6.52 -12.63 1.94
C LEU A 158 -5.88 -13.54 3.00
N LYS A 159 -6.34 -14.77 3.09
CA LYS A 159 -5.67 -15.80 3.91
C LYS A 159 -4.50 -16.38 3.13
N LEU A 160 -3.35 -16.44 3.78
CA LEU A 160 -2.13 -17.03 3.25
C LEU A 160 -1.98 -18.46 3.82
N ASP A 161 -2.03 -19.41 2.96
CA ASP A 161 -1.85 -20.83 3.34
C ASP A 161 -0.37 -21.21 3.38
#